data_2921427e279c585dac028f084120dce4
#
_entry.id   2921427e279c585dac028f084120dce4
#
_cell.length_a   1.000
_cell.length_b   1.000
_cell.length_c   1.000
_cell.angle_alpha   90.00
_cell.angle_beta   90.00
_cell.angle_gamma   90.00
#
_symmetry.space_group_name_H-M   'P 1'
#
loop_
_entity.id
_entity.type
_entity.pdbx_description
1 polymer ?
#
loop_
_entity_poly.entity_id
_entity_poly.type
_entity_poly.pdbx_seq_one_letter_code
_entity_poly.pdbx_strand_id
1 'polypeptide(L)'
;MDFCVPCVYRKRNSFCTVLADTVRAIRVRVTACVHRMRVRFSGPGSLFVTMNGMGVTQVRIKRVYEKPGPDDGFRVLVDRLWPRGIRKEDLSYDLWAKEIAPSPGLRSWFHRNEAERWGEFSRRYRLELEGSDSAGPFLEEIGKHRVVTLLYASKNAAENHALILKDFIEESGK
;
A
#
# COMPACT_ATOMS: atom_id res chain seq x y z
N MET A 1 -29.97 31.45 -0.40
CA MET A 1 -28.70 31.77 -1.13
C MET A 1 -27.65 30.81 -0.60
N ASP A 2 -27.51 29.72 -1.32
CA ASP A 2 -26.64 28.62 -0.92
C ASP A 2 -25.21 28.92 -1.38
N PHE A 3 -24.33 29.23 -0.42
CA PHE A 3 -22.90 29.32 -0.71
C PHE A 3 -22.30 27.93 -0.71
N CYS A 4 -22.10 27.40 -1.90
CA CYS A 4 -21.32 26.19 -2.15
C CYS A 4 -19.82 26.55 -1.98
N VAL A 5 -19.19 26.06 -0.92
CA VAL A 5 -17.73 26.18 -0.75
C VAL A 5 -17.07 25.10 -1.60
N PRO A 6 -16.25 25.45 -2.58
CA PRO A 6 -15.59 24.45 -3.41
C PRO A 6 -14.55 23.68 -2.58
N CYS A 7 -14.75 22.38 -2.43
CA CYS A 7 -13.75 21.48 -1.88
C CYS A 7 -12.65 21.30 -2.93
N VAL A 8 -11.55 22.02 -2.77
CA VAL A 8 -10.37 21.84 -3.64
C VAL A 8 -9.61 20.61 -3.18
N TYR A 9 -9.82 19.51 -3.89
CA TYR A 9 -9.05 18.30 -3.75
C TYR A 9 -7.65 18.52 -4.34
N ARG A 10 -6.65 18.73 -3.48
CA ARG A 10 -5.25 18.79 -3.89
C ARG A 10 -4.55 17.47 -3.53
N LYS A 11 -4.26 16.67 -4.55
CA LYS A 11 -3.40 15.48 -4.48
C LYS A 11 -2.01 15.89 -3.99
N ARG A 12 -1.71 15.62 -2.72
CA ARG A 12 -0.40 15.36 -2.12
C ARG A 12 -0.54 15.45 -0.60
N ASN A 13 -0.28 14.31 0.08
CA ASN A 13 -0.23 14.15 1.54
C ASN A 13 -1.42 14.75 2.29
N SER A 14 -2.39 13.90 2.61
CA SER A 14 -3.68 14.24 3.17
C SER A 14 -3.60 14.79 4.59
N PHE A 15 -3.38 16.10 4.70
CA PHE A 15 -3.83 16.87 5.85
C PHE A 15 -4.85 17.87 5.34
N CYS A 16 -6.13 17.56 5.52
CA CYS A 16 -7.18 18.54 5.29
C CYS A 16 -7.41 19.27 6.62
N THR A 17 -6.77 20.41 6.79
CA THR A 17 -7.03 21.30 7.92
C THR A 17 -8.13 22.26 7.51
N VAL A 18 -9.32 22.10 8.07
CA VAL A 18 -10.39 23.06 7.95
C VAL A 18 -10.29 24.00 9.16
N LEU A 19 -9.82 25.21 8.93
CA LEU A 19 -9.92 26.30 9.91
C LEU A 19 -11.37 26.76 9.94
N ALA A 20 -12.07 26.47 11.03
CA ALA A 20 -13.40 26.98 11.29
C ALA A 20 -13.30 28.09 12.34
N ASP A 21 -13.30 29.33 11.89
CA ASP A 21 -13.70 30.46 12.73
C ASP A 21 -15.22 30.49 12.82
N THR A 22 -15.70 30.60 14.04
CA THR A 22 -17.07 30.88 14.44
C THR A 22 -17.99 29.68 14.66
N VAL A 23 -18.29 29.46 15.93
CA VAL A 23 -19.26 28.51 16.51
C VAL A 23 -20.67 28.80 15.98
N ARG A 24 -21.13 27.96 15.03
CA ARG A 24 -22.56 27.65 14.83
C ARG A 24 -22.68 26.30 14.15
N ALA A 25 -23.54 25.45 14.69
CA ALA A 25 -23.75 24.07 14.29
C ALA A 25 -23.93 23.89 12.78
N ILE A 26 -22.89 23.39 12.10
CA ILE A 26 -22.98 22.97 10.70
C ILE A 26 -23.31 21.49 10.70
N ARG A 27 -24.55 21.18 10.31
CA ARG A 27 -25.01 19.82 10.08
C ARG A 27 -24.48 19.40 8.72
N VAL A 28 -23.30 18.79 8.67
CA VAL A 28 -22.75 18.25 7.43
C VAL A 28 -23.47 16.94 7.10
N ARG A 29 -24.31 16.97 6.09
CA ARG A 29 -24.82 15.74 5.45
C ARG A 29 -23.73 15.21 4.53
N VAL A 30 -23.00 14.21 5.00
CA VAL A 30 -22.12 13.42 4.14
C VAL A 30 -22.95 12.27 3.57
N THR A 31 -23.38 12.44 2.33
CA THR A 31 -24.11 11.40 1.60
C THR A 31 -23.09 10.47 0.95
N ALA A 32 -23.14 9.23 1.36
CA ALA A 32 -22.68 8.01 0.71
C ALA A 32 -21.17 7.82 0.43
N CYS A 33 -20.74 6.71 0.92
CA CYS A 33 -19.52 5.94 0.61
C CYS A 33 -18.37 6.05 1.61
N VAL A 34 -18.66 5.95 2.91
CA VAL A 34 -17.59 5.66 3.88
C VAL A 34 -18.12 4.65 4.91
N HIS A 35 -17.81 3.39 4.70
CA HIS A 35 -17.94 2.38 5.75
C HIS A 35 -16.94 2.71 6.87
N ARG A 36 -17.48 3.08 8.04
CA ARG A 36 -16.78 3.30 9.32
C ARG A 36 -15.75 4.43 9.39
N MET A 37 -16.22 5.65 9.26
CA MET A 37 -15.48 6.82 9.71
C MET A 37 -15.81 7.10 11.18
N ARG A 38 -14.85 6.96 12.09
CA ARG A 38 -14.99 7.46 13.47
C ARG A 38 -14.37 8.85 13.56
N VAL A 39 -15.22 9.84 13.76
CA VAL A 39 -14.79 11.22 14.03
C VAL A 39 -14.62 11.36 15.53
N ARG A 40 -13.40 11.63 16.00
CA ARG A 40 -13.15 12.01 17.40
C ARG A 40 -12.88 13.52 17.47
N PHE A 41 -13.62 14.19 18.33
CA PHE A 41 -13.34 15.59 18.67
C PHE A 41 -12.30 15.61 19.79
N SER A 42 -11.14 16.18 19.54
CA SER A 42 -10.09 16.38 20.54
C SER A 42 -9.81 17.87 20.66
N GLY A 43 -10.51 18.56 21.57
CA GLY A 43 -10.25 19.95 21.92
C GLY A 43 -10.80 21.00 20.95
N PRO A 44 -10.75 22.29 21.33
CA PRO A 44 -11.32 23.37 20.55
C PRO A 44 -10.49 23.63 19.28
N GLY A 45 -11.03 23.25 18.12
CA GLY A 45 -10.58 23.72 16.82
C GLY A 45 -9.83 22.73 15.92
N SER A 46 -9.60 21.46 16.31
CA SER A 46 -8.92 20.51 15.43
C SER A 46 -9.79 19.28 15.15
N LEU A 47 -10.21 19.11 13.89
CA LEU A 47 -10.92 17.94 13.40
C LEU A 47 -9.88 16.94 12.86
N PHE A 48 -9.55 15.92 13.65
CA PHE A 48 -8.77 14.80 13.18
C PHE A 48 -9.71 13.71 12.67
N VAL A 49 -9.73 13.52 11.36
CA VAL A 49 -10.40 12.37 10.75
C VAL A 49 -9.39 11.23 10.73
N THR A 50 -9.46 10.35 11.71
CA THR A 50 -8.72 9.09 11.66
C THR A 50 -9.50 8.10 10.82
N MET A 51 -8.98 7.75 9.67
CA MET A 51 -9.40 6.55 8.96
C MET A 51 -9.00 5.37 9.85
N ASN A 52 -9.96 4.74 10.52
CA ASN A 52 -9.69 3.44 11.14
C ASN A 52 -9.43 2.46 10.00
N GLY A 53 -8.16 2.36 9.61
CA GLY A 53 -7.71 1.48 8.59
C GLY A 53 -8.07 0.05 8.97
N MET A 54 -8.70 -0.64 8.04
CA MET A 54 -8.55 -2.08 7.96
C MET A 54 -7.07 -2.29 7.63
N GLY A 55 -6.21 -2.35 8.64
CA GLY A 55 -4.80 -2.58 8.47
C GLY A 55 -4.54 -4.07 8.29
N VAL A 56 -3.63 -4.41 7.40
CA VAL A 56 -3.09 -5.76 7.34
C VAL A 56 -2.51 -6.10 8.71
N THR A 57 -3.04 -7.13 9.36
CA THR A 57 -2.57 -7.54 10.70
C THR A 57 -1.23 -8.27 10.60
N GLN A 58 -0.99 -8.97 9.49
CA GLN A 58 0.23 -9.76 9.27
C GLN A 58 0.62 -9.79 7.79
N VAL A 59 1.84 -9.33 7.49
CA VAL A 59 2.44 -9.45 6.15
C VAL A 59 3.50 -10.56 6.18
N ARG A 60 3.34 -11.53 5.30
CA ARG A 60 4.29 -12.64 5.08
C ARG A 60 4.92 -12.51 3.71
N ILE A 61 6.09 -13.09 3.55
CA ILE A 61 6.75 -13.24 2.25
C ILE A 61 7.00 -14.71 1.99
N LYS A 62 6.84 -15.14 0.72
CA LYS A 62 7.03 -16.53 0.33
C LYS A 62 7.51 -16.61 -1.11
N ARG A 63 8.35 -17.58 -1.42
CA ARG A 63 8.75 -17.78 -2.80
C ARG A 63 7.60 -18.43 -3.60
N VAL A 64 7.45 -18.03 -4.87
CA VAL A 64 6.44 -18.59 -5.76
C VAL A 64 6.57 -20.09 -5.99
N TYR A 65 7.76 -20.65 -5.74
CA TYR A 65 8.05 -22.10 -5.90
C TYR A 65 7.67 -22.93 -4.67
N GLU A 66 7.26 -22.29 -3.59
CA GLU A 66 6.82 -22.96 -2.37
C GLU A 66 5.33 -23.29 -2.45
N LYS A 67 4.96 -24.46 -1.91
CA LYS A 67 3.57 -24.90 -1.91
C LYS A 67 2.67 -23.94 -1.14
N PRO A 68 1.44 -23.68 -1.62
CA PRO A 68 0.45 -22.94 -0.87
C PRO A 68 0.20 -23.57 0.50
N GLY A 69 0.09 -22.75 1.53
CA GLY A 69 -0.26 -23.16 2.89
C GLY A 69 -1.64 -22.62 3.29
N PRO A 70 -2.34 -23.27 4.23
CA PRO A 70 -3.65 -22.80 4.71
C PRO A 70 -3.59 -21.44 5.41
N ASP A 71 -2.40 -21.09 5.95
CA ASP A 71 -2.17 -19.85 6.69
C ASP A 71 -1.66 -18.69 5.82
N ASP A 72 -1.55 -18.88 4.51
CA ASP A 72 -1.01 -17.86 3.60
C ASP A 72 -1.96 -16.63 3.48
N GLY A 73 -3.26 -16.82 3.73
CA GLY A 73 -4.25 -15.75 3.56
C GLY A 73 -4.34 -15.27 2.12
N PHE A 74 -4.44 -13.94 1.93
CA PHE A 74 -4.52 -13.32 0.61
C PHE A 74 -3.14 -13.32 -0.06
N ARG A 75 -3.01 -13.99 -1.20
CA ARG A 75 -1.75 -14.23 -1.88
C ARG A 75 -1.53 -13.24 -3.02
N VAL A 76 -0.51 -12.41 -2.92
CA VAL A 76 -0.22 -11.33 -3.86
C VAL A 76 1.09 -11.58 -4.58
N LEU A 77 1.05 -11.77 -5.90
CA LEU A 77 2.25 -11.82 -6.73
C LEU A 77 2.78 -10.40 -6.96
N VAL A 78 4.00 -10.12 -6.47
CA VAL A 78 4.61 -8.78 -6.50
C VAL A 78 5.73 -8.63 -7.55
N ASP A 79 5.93 -9.65 -8.38
CA ASP A 79 6.86 -9.56 -9.50
C ASP A 79 6.21 -8.88 -10.71
N ARG A 80 6.99 -8.03 -11.40
CA ARG A 80 6.54 -7.36 -12.62
C ARG A 80 6.33 -8.33 -13.79
N LEU A 81 7.17 -9.34 -13.88
CA LEU A 81 7.12 -10.37 -14.91
C LEU A 81 6.63 -11.69 -14.31
N TRP A 82 5.95 -12.47 -15.11
CA TRP A 82 5.52 -13.80 -14.70
C TRP A 82 6.73 -14.67 -14.33
N PRO A 83 6.69 -15.41 -13.21
CA PRO A 83 7.77 -16.29 -12.78
C PRO A 83 8.09 -17.36 -13.82
N ARG A 84 9.37 -17.58 -14.10
CA ARG A 84 9.81 -18.58 -15.08
C ARG A 84 9.56 -20.00 -14.55
N GLY A 85 9.12 -20.88 -15.43
CA GLY A 85 8.94 -22.30 -15.09
C GLY A 85 7.66 -22.64 -14.33
N ILE A 86 6.76 -21.68 -14.12
CA ILE A 86 5.46 -21.89 -13.48
C ILE A 86 4.37 -21.56 -14.49
N ARG A 87 3.40 -22.48 -14.67
CA ARG A 87 2.20 -22.19 -15.46
C ARG A 87 1.24 -21.35 -14.66
N LYS A 88 0.35 -20.61 -15.34
CA LYS A 88 -0.63 -19.77 -14.64
C LYS A 88 -1.59 -20.60 -13.79
N GLU A 89 -1.91 -21.79 -14.23
CA GLU A 89 -2.80 -22.72 -13.54
C GLU A 89 -2.17 -23.32 -12.28
N ASP A 90 -0.82 -23.39 -12.23
CA ASP A 90 -0.09 -24.01 -11.13
C ASP A 90 0.20 -23.03 -9.98
N LEU A 91 0.14 -21.71 -10.24
CA LEU A 91 0.37 -20.69 -9.21
C LEU A 91 -0.96 -20.23 -8.60
N SER A 92 -1.17 -20.59 -7.35
CA SER A 92 -2.29 -20.02 -6.58
C SER A 92 -1.93 -18.60 -6.13
N TYR A 93 -2.66 -17.61 -6.64
CA TYR A 93 -2.56 -16.20 -6.24
C TYR A 93 -3.93 -15.54 -6.39
N ASP A 94 -4.20 -14.53 -5.59
CA ASP A 94 -5.45 -13.78 -5.60
C ASP A 94 -5.30 -12.46 -6.37
N LEU A 95 -4.12 -11.84 -6.27
CA LEU A 95 -3.82 -10.58 -6.93
C LEU A 95 -2.43 -10.61 -7.57
N TRP A 96 -2.31 -10.08 -8.79
CA TRP A 96 -1.01 -9.79 -9.41
C TRP A 96 -0.76 -8.29 -9.44
N ALA A 97 0.06 -7.81 -8.49
CA ALA A 97 0.37 -6.40 -8.27
C ALA A 97 1.62 -5.94 -9.06
N LYS A 98 1.64 -6.17 -10.37
CA LYS A 98 2.79 -5.83 -11.25
C LYS A 98 3.16 -4.34 -11.26
N GLU A 99 2.19 -3.45 -10.99
CA GLU A 99 2.40 -2.01 -10.98
C GLU A 99 3.17 -1.52 -9.74
N ILE A 100 3.15 -2.34 -8.66
CA ILE A 100 3.89 -2.06 -7.42
C ILE A 100 5.34 -2.54 -7.52
N ALA A 101 5.65 -3.44 -8.44
CA ALA A 101 7.00 -3.94 -8.65
C ALA A 101 7.97 -2.82 -9.08
N PRO A 102 9.27 -2.92 -8.73
CA PRO A 102 10.29 -1.95 -9.12
C PRO A 102 10.29 -1.68 -10.63
N SER A 103 10.58 -0.44 -11.00
CA SER A 103 10.66 -0.07 -12.41
C SER A 103 11.68 -0.91 -13.19
N PRO A 104 11.48 -1.12 -14.49
CA PRO A 104 12.44 -1.87 -15.32
C PRO A 104 13.86 -1.28 -15.28
N GLY A 105 13.95 0.05 -15.20
CA GLY A 105 15.23 0.76 -15.10
C GLY A 105 15.96 0.46 -13.80
N LEU A 106 15.24 0.58 -12.66
CA LEU A 106 15.80 0.30 -11.34
C LEU A 106 16.21 -1.17 -11.21
N ARG A 107 15.38 -2.08 -11.71
CA ARG A 107 15.69 -3.52 -11.70
C ARG A 107 16.92 -3.84 -12.53
N SER A 108 17.03 -3.31 -13.75
CA SER A 108 18.19 -3.53 -14.63
C SER A 108 19.46 -2.94 -14.02
N TRP A 109 19.35 -1.80 -13.37
CA TRP A 109 20.49 -1.18 -12.68
C TRP A 109 20.94 -2.05 -11.48
N PHE A 110 20.02 -2.57 -10.69
CA PHE A 110 20.31 -3.43 -9.54
C PHE A 110 21.03 -4.72 -9.93
N HIS A 111 20.54 -5.45 -10.94
CA HIS A 111 21.09 -6.72 -11.39
C HIS A 111 22.53 -6.66 -11.96
N ARG A 112 23.06 -5.48 -12.22
CA ARG A 112 24.46 -5.34 -12.68
C ARG A 112 25.47 -5.58 -11.54
N ASN A 113 25.10 -5.30 -10.31
CA ASN A 113 25.95 -5.52 -9.13
C ASN A 113 25.07 -5.52 -7.87
N GLU A 114 24.41 -6.65 -7.60
CA GLU A 114 23.40 -6.77 -6.53
C GLU A 114 24.00 -6.53 -5.15
N ALA A 115 25.19 -7.10 -4.88
CA ALA A 115 25.81 -7.05 -3.56
C ALA A 115 26.15 -5.61 -3.09
N GLU A 116 26.64 -4.77 -3.99
CA GLU A 116 27.02 -3.39 -3.64
C GLU A 116 25.84 -2.42 -3.71
N ARG A 117 24.77 -2.77 -4.44
CA ARG A 117 23.68 -1.85 -4.77
C ARG A 117 22.45 -2.05 -3.91
N TRP A 118 22.42 -3.02 -3.03
CA TRP A 118 21.24 -3.33 -2.23
C TRP A 118 20.71 -2.11 -1.44
N GLY A 119 21.55 -1.40 -0.71
CA GLY A 119 21.15 -0.24 0.08
C GLY A 119 20.55 0.89 -0.77
N GLU A 120 21.19 1.20 -1.90
CA GLU A 120 20.69 2.24 -2.81
C GLU A 120 19.45 1.77 -3.57
N PHE A 121 19.34 0.48 -3.93
CA PHE A 121 18.15 -0.11 -4.51
C PHE A 121 16.96 0.02 -3.55
N SER A 122 17.14 -0.33 -2.29
CA SER A 122 16.10 -0.24 -1.26
C SER A 122 15.58 1.20 -1.12
N ARG A 123 16.50 2.17 -1.06
CA ARG A 123 16.15 3.59 -0.98
C ARG A 123 15.37 4.06 -2.22
N ARG A 124 15.85 3.73 -3.42
CA ARG A 124 15.20 4.14 -4.68
C ARG A 124 13.85 3.49 -4.87
N TYR A 125 13.72 2.20 -4.56
CA TYR A 125 12.44 1.52 -4.69
C TYR A 125 11.40 2.05 -3.70
N ARG A 126 11.81 2.41 -2.48
CA ARG A 126 10.93 3.08 -1.52
C ARG A 126 10.41 4.42 -2.05
N LEU A 127 11.26 5.23 -2.67
CA LEU A 127 10.85 6.48 -3.33
C LEU A 127 9.90 6.24 -4.51
N GLU A 128 10.10 5.17 -5.30
CA GLU A 128 9.16 4.78 -6.35
C GLU A 128 7.79 4.44 -5.77
N LEU A 129 7.73 3.68 -4.65
CA LEU A 129 6.49 3.33 -3.96
C LEU A 129 5.75 4.57 -3.42
N GLU A 130 6.47 5.46 -2.76
CA GLU A 130 5.91 6.72 -2.22
C GLU A 130 5.37 7.64 -3.31
N GLY A 131 6.00 7.66 -4.47
CA GLY A 131 5.59 8.46 -5.64
C GLY A 131 4.58 7.76 -6.55
N SER A 132 4.23 6.50 -6.31
CA SER A 132 3.37 5.71 -7.17
C SER A 132 1.89 5.98 -6.94
N ASP A 133 1.16 6.32 -8.01
CA ASP A 133 -0.31 6.43 -7.96
C ASP A 133 -0.99 5.08 -7.65
N SER A 134 -0.30 3.96 -7.90
CA SER A 134 -0.81 2.61 -7.65
C SER A 134 -0.65 2.15 -6.19
N ALA A 135 0.19 2.81 -5.39
CA ALA A 135 0.45 2.41 -4.01
C ALA A 135 -0.78 2.56 -3.12
N GLY A 136 -1.53 3.66 -3.25
CA GLY A 136 -2.75 3.90 -2.47
C GLY A 136 -3.81 2.83 -2.71
N PRO A 137 -4.27 2.61 -3.95
CA PRO A 137 -5.23 1.55 -4.28
C PRO A 137 -4.75 0.14 -3.88
N PHE A 138 -3.45 -0.13 -4.00
CA PHE A 138 -2.87 -1.40 -3.56
C PHE A 138 -2.99 -1.59 -2.04
N LEU A 139 -2.60 -0.57 -1.25
CA LEU A 139 -2.71 -0.62 0.22
C LEU A 139 -4.16 -0.75 0.67
N GLU A 140 -5.10 -0.08 -0.01
CA GLU A 140 -6.52 -0.21 0.26
C GLU A 140 -7.04 -1.62 0.00
N GLU A 141 -6.61 -2.26 -1.10
CA GLU A 141 -7.01 -3.62 -1.44
C GLU A 141 -6.49 -4.64 -0.41
N ILE A 142 -5.19 -4.63 -0.13
CA ILE A 142 -4.59 -5.57 0.83
C ILE A 142 -5.07 -5.31 2.26
N GLY A 143 -5.41 -4.07 2.60
CA GLY A 143 -5.94 -3.69 3.91
C GLY A 143 -7.29 -4.32 4.27
N LYS A 144 -7.99 -4.91 3.30
CA LYS A 144 -9.22 -5.68 3.50
C LYS A 144 -8.96 -7.07 4.11
N HIS A 145 -7.69 -7.51 4.10
CA HIS A 145 -7.29 -8.86 4.49
C HIS A 145 -6.48 -8.85 5.79
N ARG A 146 -6.75 -9.82 6.64
CA ARG A 146 -6.04 -9.96 7.92
C ARG A 146 -4.62 -10.45 7.74
N VAL A 147 -4.42 -11.41 6.83
CA VAL A 147 -3.11 -11.99 6.50
C VAL A 147 -2.89 -11.84 5.01
N VAL A 148 -1.73 -11.29 4.64
CA VAL A 148 -1.31 -11.11 3.24
C VAL A 148 0.04 -11.77 3.03
N THR A 149 0.17 -12.60 2.01
CA THR A 149 1.44 -13.23 1.63
C THR A 149 1.93 -12.67 0.30
N LEU A 150 3.05 -11.97 0.32
CA LEU A 150 3.72 -11.46 -0.87
C LEU A 150 4.53 -12.58 -1.52
N LEU A 151 4.21 -12.90 -2.77
CA LEU A 151 4.87 -13.93 -3.56
C LEU A 151 5.94 -13.31 -4.45
N TYR A 152 7.17 -13.83 -4.38
CA TYR A 152 8.29 -13.36 -5.18
C TYR A 152 9.10 -14.51 -5.80
N ALA A 153 9.74 -14.27 -6.95
CA ALA A 153 10.51 -15.28 -7.69
C ALA A 153 12.02 -15.20 -7.49
N SER A 154 12.54 -14.12 -6.88
CA SER A 154 13.98 -13.96 -6.65
C SER A 154 14.60 -15.15 -5.94
N LYS A 155 15.85 -15.48 -6.29
CA LYS A 155 16.63 -16.54 -5.61
C LYS A 155 17.17 -16.07 -4.28
N ASN A 156 17.49 -14.78 -4.15
CA ASN A 156 18.01 -14.21 -2.93
C ASN A 156 16.88 -13.97 -1.94
N ALA A 157 16.85 -14.71 -0.85
CA ALA A 157 15.86 -14.57 0.21
C ALA A 157 16.13 -13.38 1.14
N ALA A 158 17.42 -12.99 1.27
CA ALA A 158 17.83 -11.91 2.17
C ALA A 158 17.74 -10.52 1.53
N GLU A 159 17.85 -10.44 0.20
CA GLU A 159 17.88 -9.18 -0.54
C GLU A 159 16.91 -9.26 -1.74
N ASN A 160 15.65 -8.92 -1.51
CA ASN A 160 14.64 -8.90 -2.56
C ASN A 160 13.62 -7.79 -2.33
N HIS A 161 12.98 -7.34 -3.41
CA HIS A 161 12.03 -6.23 -3.37
C HIS A 161 10.78 -6.51 -2.51
N ALA A 162 10.41 -7.78 -2.29
CA ALA A 162 9.27 -8.13 -1.45
C ALA A 162 9.50 -7.79 0.03
N LEU A 163 10.76 -7.82 0.52
CA LEU A 163 11.13 -7.37 1.85
C LEU A 163 10.88 -5.86 2.02
N ILE A 164 11.34 -5.07 1.05
CA ILE A 164 11.16 -3.62 1.07
C ILE A 164 9.67 -3.25 1.01
N LEU A 165 8.91 -3.97 0.18
CA LEU A 165 7.47 -3.78 0.07
C LEU A 165 6.75 -4.16 1.36
N LYS A 166 7.18 -5.24 2.03
CA LYS A 166 6.65 -5.64 3.35
C LYS A 166 6.85 -4.50 4.36
N ASP A 167 8.07 -3.98 4.48
CA ASP A 167 8.38 -2.88 5.40
C ASP A 167 7.54 -1.64 5.09
N PHE A 168 7.38 -1.31 3.81
CA PHE A 168 6.53 -0.20 3.37
C PHE A 168 5.06 -0.37 3.77
N ILE A 169 4.50 -1.58 3.63
CA ILE A 169 3.12 -1.89 4.03
C ILE A 169 2.96 -1.78 5.55
N GLU A 170 3.91 -2.35 6.33
CA GLU A 170 3.86 -2.34 7.79
C GLU A 170 4.01 -0.92 8.37
N GLU A 171 4.77 -0.04 7.72
CA GLU A 171 4.87 1.37 8.09
C GLU A 171 3.61 2.17 7.75
N SER A 172 2.98 1.87 6.61
CA SER A 172 1.76 2.55 6.15
C SER A 172 0.53 2.17 6.98
N GLY A 173 0.56 1.03 7.69
CA GLY A 173 -0.52 0.55 8.55
C GLY A 173 -0.49 1.06 9.99
N LYS A 174 0.54 1.84 10.36
CA LYS A 174 0.68 2.45 11.69
C LYS A 174 0.07 3.83 11.72
#